data_c7e6f88b33f269ba158cd2d7d864adaf
#
_entry.id   c7e6f88b33f269ba158cd2d7d864adaf
#
_cell.length_a   1.000
_cell.length_b   1.000
_cell.length_c   1.000
_cell.angle_alpha   90.00
_cell.angle_beta   90.00
_cell.angle_gamma   90.00
#
_symmetry.space_group_name_H-M   'P 1'
#
loop_
_entity.id
_entity.type
_entity.pdbx_description
1 polymer ?
#
loop_
_entity_poly.entity_id
_entity_poly.type
_entity_poly.pdbx_seq_one_letter_code
_entity_poly.pdbx_strand_id
1 'polypeptide(L)'
;VVRHGLVTGMLIAVILAALAALISEPLPRWLHGDEAIRADACAYFLTFALMVPFSQLNSLCASFLQSAGDMVSPSVLNAVMCVLDVFFNALFIPRCGVFGAGLGTASACAVVSLLMAAQCLLRNSHLHMRRKEKDAVHSAILKKAFRIGFPVALQEVFLCAAMVVQTRIIAPLGAVAVAANSFAVTAEGFCYMPGYGLGAAAAALVGRSVGAGETRLARQQGNICTAMGALFMAVTAGIMALICPWVFRLLTPDESVRALATQVLRIALLAEPLYGVSIVAAGALRGTGDTFVPSIMNLCSIWIVRLGLALVLVPRLGLRGMWIAMAIELCVRGLLMLFRQLTTKYYEKYKKEPV
;
A
#
# COMPACT_ATOMS: atom_id res chain seq x y z
N VAL A 1 -15.60 19.35 -3.02
CA VAL A 1 -14.39 18.53 -2.96
C VAL A 1 -14.71 17.07 -3.31
N VAL A 2 -15.64 16.40 -2.61
CA VAL A 2 -16.00 14.98 -2.81
C VAL A 2 -16.41 14.68 -4.25
N ARG A 3 -17.32 15.48 -4.83
CA ARG A 3 -17.77 15.33 -6.23
C ARG A 3 -16.62 15.44 -7.24
N HIS A 4 -15.75 16.44 -7.07
CA HIS A 4 -14.59 16.62 -7.95
C HIS A 4 -13.60 15.44 -7.82
N GLY A 5 -13.34 15.00 -6.59
CA GLY A 5 -12.48 13.84 -6.34
C GLY A 5 -13.03 12.55 -6.96
N LEU A 6 -14.33 12.30 -6.83
CA LEU A 6 -14.99 11.14 -7.44
C LEU A 6 -14.94 11.19 -8.96
N VAL A 7 -15.36 12.31 -9.57
CA VAL A 7 -15.40 12.43 -11.05
C VAL A 7 -13.99 12.29 -11.63
N THR A 8 -13.01 13.01 -11.07
CA THR A 8 -11.62 12.96 -11.58
C THR A 8 -11.00 11.58 -11.35
N GLY A 9 -11.18 11.00 -10.17
CA GLY A 9 -10.64 9.68 -9.84
C GLY A 9 -11.26 8.57 -10.68
N MET A 10 -12.58 8.61 -10.89
CA MET A 10 -13.25 7.62 -11.74
C MET A 10 -12.88 7.79 -13.24
N LEU A 11 -12.70 9.02 -13.72
CA LEU A 11 -12.22 9.24 -15.07
C LEU A 11 -10.83 8.63 -15.30
N ILE A 12 -9.90 8.87 -14.37
CA ILE A 12 -8.56 8.27 -14.40
C ILE A 12 -8.64 6.75 -14.34
N ALA A 13 -9.49 6.19 -13.47
CA ALA A 13 -9.66 4.74 -13.33
C ALA A 13 -10.20 4.09 -14.62
N VAL A 14 -11.16 4.72 -15.29
CA VAL A 14 -11.69 4.23 -16.56
C VAL A 14 -10.63 4.30 -17.67
N ILE A 15 -9.85 5.37 -17.74
CA ILE A 15 -8.74 5.49 -18.69
C ILE A 15 -7.70 4.39 -18.43
N LEU A 16 -7.31 4.17 -17.19
CA LEU A 16 -6.35 3.11 -16.82
C LEU A 16 -6.90 1.72 -17.12
N ALA A 17 -8.19 1.48 -16.86
CA ALA A 17 -8.85 0.22 -17.19
C ALA A 17 -8.87 -0.04 -18.70
N ALA A 18 -9.17 0.98 -19.49
CA ALA A 18 -9.15 0.89 -20.95
C ALA A 18 -7.73 0.62 -21.49
N LEU A 19 -6.71 1.32 -20.96
CA LEU A 19 -5.32 1.07 -21.30
C LEU A 19 -4.87 -0.34 -20.91
N ALA A 20 -5.23 -0.80 -19.70
CA ALA A 20 -4.94 -2.15 -19.25
C ALA A 20 -5.62 -3.20 -20.14
N ALA A 21 -6.88 -2.99 -20.52
CA ALA A 21 -7.59 -3.87 -21.44
C ALA A 21 -6.93 -3.93 -22.82
N LEU A 22 -6.46 -2.81 -23.37
CA LEU A 22 -5.73 -2.75 -24.64
C LEU A 22 -4.38 -3.50 -24.58
N ILE A 23 -3.72 -3.49 -23.43
CA ILE A 23 -2.42 -4.15 -23.23
C ILE A 23 -2.60 -5.64 -22.88
N SER A 24 -3.81 -6.11 -22.58
CA SER A 24 -4.06 -7.48 -22.12
C SER A 24 -3.59 -8.57 -23.09
N GLU A 25 -3.75 -8.35 -24.39
CA GLU A 25 -3.30 -9.29 -25.44
C GLU A 25 -1.76 -9.27 -25.66
N PRO A 26 -1.11 -8.09 -25.84
CA PRO A 26 0.33 -8.07 -26.09
C PRO A 26 1.18 -8.39 -24.85
N LEU A 27 0.67 -8.17 -23.63
CA LEU A 27 1.43 -8.30 -22.40
C LEU A 27 2.04 -9.70 -22.17
N PRO A 28 1.29 -10.81 -22.30
CA PRO A 28 1.88 -12.15 -22.16
C PRO A 28 2.93 -12.48 -23.24
N ARG A 29 2.81 -11.87 -24.43
CA ARG A 29 3.82 -12.01 -25.49
C ARG A 29 5.10 -11.27 -25.15
N TRP A 30 5.01 -10.04 -24.63
CA TRP A 30 6.18 -9.26 -24.20
C TRP A 30 6.92 -9.88 -23.03
N LEU A 31 6.21 -10.61 -22.16
CA LEU A 31 6.78 -11.32 -21.03
C LEU A 31 7.32 -12.72 -21.39
N HIS A 32 7.30 -13.10 -22.68
CA HIS A 32 7.74 -14.44 -23.15
C HIS A 32 6.99 -15.57 -22.41
N GLY A 33 5.72 -15.36 -22.06
CA GLY A 33 4.88 -16.38 -21.44
C GLY A 33 4.64 -17.57 -22.37
N ASP A 34 4.58 -18.77 -21.78
CA ASP A 34 4.30 -20.02 -22.49
C ASP A 34 2.96 -19.91 -23.25
N GLU A 35 2.92 -20.42 -24.47
CA GLU A 35 1.70 -20.38 -25.30
C GLU A 35 0.51 -21.08 -24.65
N ALA A 36 0.77 -22.14 -23.88
CA ALA A 36 -0.26 -22.90 -23.20
C ALA A 36 -1.07 -22.11 -22.16
N ILE A 37 -0.43 -21.15 -21.48
CA ILE A 37 -1.06 -20.34 -20.42
C ILE A 37 -1.47 -18.93 -20.89
N ARG A 38 -1.14 -18.57 -22.12
CA ARG A 38 -1.32 -17.20 -22.65
C ARG A 38 -2.78 -16.76 -22.67
N ALA A 39 -3.69 -17.64 -23.09
CA ALA A 39 -5.11 -17.36 -23.16
C ALA A 39 -5.70 -17.09 -21.75
N ASP A 40 -5.35 -17.94 -20.79
CA ASP A 40 -5.80 -17.80 -19.40
C ASP A 40 -5.23 -16.53 -18.74
N ALA A 41 -3.96 -16.22 -19.02
CA ALA A 41 -3.33 -15.00 -18.53
C ALA A 41 -3.98 -13.75 -19.09
N CYS A 42 -4.32 -13.70 -20.39
CA CYS A 42 -5.06 -12.61 -21.01
C CYS A 42 -6.45 -12.45 -20.37
N ALA A 43 -7.19 -13.56 -20.21
CA ALA A 43 -8.53 -13.54 -19.64
C ALA A 43 -8.50 -13.06 -18.18
N TYR A 44 -7.55 -13.54 -17.38
CA TYR A 44 -7.37 -13.11 -16.00
C TYR A 44 -7.01 -11.63 -15.92
N PHE A 45 -6.07 -11.14 -16.74
CA PHE A 45 -5.66 -9.75 -16.77
C PHE A 45 -6.82 -8.82 -17.19
N LEU A 46 -7.66 -9.26 -18.12
CA LEU A 46 -8.85 -8.51 -18.52
C LEU A 46 -9.86 -8.34 -17.38
N THR A 47 -10.12 -9.39 -16.59
CA THR A 47 -10.97 -9.28 -15.39
C THR A 47 -10.39 -8.30 -14.36
N PHE A 48 -9.06 -8.28 -14.21
CA PHE A 48 -8.38 -7.32 -13.36
C PHE A 48 -8.52 -5.88 -13.88
N ALA A 49 -8.37 -5.68 -15.19
CA ALA A 49 -8.58 -4.37 -15.81
C ALA A 49 -10.01 -3.85 -15.59
N LEU A 50 -11.02 -4.70 -15.72
CA LEU A 50 -12.42 -4.36 -15.43
C LEU A 50 -12.69 -4.08 -13.95
N MET A 51 -11.91 -4.65 -13.03
CA MET A 51 -12.01 -4.41 -11.60
C MET A 51 -11.48 -3.02 -11.19
N VAL A 52 -10.54 -2.42 -11.95
CA VAL A 52 -9.86 -1.16 -11.59
C VAL A 52 -10.84 -0.02 -11.23
N PRO A 53 -11.93 0.27 -11.98
CA PRO A 53 -12.86 1.33 -11.61
C PRO A 53 -13.56 1.07 -10.27
N PHE A 54 -13.92 -0.18 -9.97
CA PHE A 54 -14.54 -0.55 -8.71
C PHE A 54 -13.57 -0.44 -7.53
N SER A 55 -12.35 -0.91 -7.71
CA SER A 55 -11.28 -0.76 -6.71
C SER A 55 -10.99 0.70 -6.41
N GLN A 56 -10.94 1.55 -7.44
CA GLN A 56 -10.76 3.00 -7.27
C GLN A 56 -11.94 3.65 -6.55
N LEU A 57 -13.17 3.26 -6.89
CA LEU A 57 -14.39 3.73 -6.19
C LEU A 57 -14.34 3.37 -4.72
N ASN A 58 -13.97 2.12 -4.38
CA ASN A 58 -13.82 1.66 -3.01
C ASN A 58 -12.79 2.52 -2.26
N SER A 59 -11.60 2.70 -2.84
CA SER A 59 -10.49 3.45 -2.21
C SER A 59 -10.85 4.93 -1.99
N LEU A 60 -11.51 5.57 -2.95
CA LEU A 60 -11.94 6.97 -2.84
C LEU A 60 -13.00 7.13 -1.75
N CYS A 61 -14.05 6.30 -1.77
CA CYS A 61 -15.12 6.39 -0.77
C CYS A 61 -14.63 6.04 0.63
N ALA A 62 -13.74 5.06 0.76
CA ALA A 62 -13.08 4.72 2.03
C ALA A 62 -12.27 5.91 2.57
N SER A 63 -11.48 6.56 1.71
CA SER A 63 -10.67 7.73 2.09
C SER A 63 -11.55 8.93 2.50
N PHE A 64 -12.70 9.14 1.85
CA PHE A 64 -13.64 10.18 2.25
C PHE A 64 -14.29 9.90 3.60
N LEU A 65 -14.72 8.65 3.86
CA LEU A 65 -15.27 8.24 5.15
C LEU A 65 -14.24 8.39 6.26
N GLN A 66 -13.00 7.94 6.04
CA GLN A 66 -11.90 8.09 7.00
C GLN A 66 -11.60 9.57 7.29
N SER A 67 -11.60 10.42 6.27
CA SER A 67 -11.39 11.87 6.43
C SER A 67 -12.54 12.54 7.19
N ALA A 68 -13.78 12.02 7.08
CA ALA A 68 -14.93 12.44 7.83
C ALA A 68 -14.96 11.91 9.28
N GLY A 69 -14.02 11.02 9.65
CA GLY A 69 -13.88 10.43 10.97
C GLY A 69 -14.55 9.06 11.14
N ASP A 70 -15.16 8.53 10.09
CA ASP A 70 -15.72 7.16 10.09
C ASP A 70 -14.64 6.17 9.63
N MET A 71 -13.94 5.58 10.60
CA MET A 71 -12.93 4.54 10.36
C MET A 71 -13.54 3.13 10.38
N VAL A 72 -14.71 2.97 10.99
CA VAL A 72 -15.32 1.64 11.23
C VAL A 72 -15.97 1.12 9.96
N SER A 73 -16.78 1.94 9.28
CA SER A 73 -17.50 1.52 8.08
C SER A 73 -16.57 0.99 6.97
N PRO A 74 -15.47 1.69 6.59
CA PRO A 74 -14.53 1.16 5.61
C PRO A 74 -13.85 -0.13 6.05
N SER A 75 -13.51 -0.24 7.34
CA SER A 75 -12.84 -1.44 7.87
C SER A 75 -13.75 -2.66 7.82
N VAL A 76 -15.00 -2.53 8.26
CA VAL A 76 -15.99 -3.59 8.22
C VAL A 76 -16.30 -4.01 6.77
N LEU A 77 -16.52 -3.05 5.87
CA LEU A 77 -16.82 -3.35 4.47
C LEU A 77 -15.64 -4.04 3.77
N ASN A 78 -14.40 -3.65 4.05
CA ASN A 78 -13.23 -4.33 3.50
C ASN A 78 -13.06 -5.75 4.09
N ALA A 79 -13.40 -5.97 5.37
CA ALA A 79 -13.44 -7.33 5.93
C ALA A 79 -14.52 -8.19 5.26
N VAL A 80 -15.70 -7.63 4.99
CA VAL A 80 -16.77 -8.30 4.22
C VAL A 80 -16.28 -8.61 2.79
N MET A 81 -15.47 -7.72 2.18
CA MET A 81 -14.87 -7.98 0.85
C MET A 81 -14.02 -9.25 0.86
N CYS A 82 -13.19 -9.44 1.89
CA CYS A 82 -12.38 -10.66 2.01
C CYS A 82 -13.24 -11.93 2.12
N VAL A 83 -14.33 -11.89 2.88
CA VAL A 83 -15.24 -13.02 3.00
C VAL A 83 -15.97 -13.31 1.67
N LEU A 84 -16.45 -12.27 1.00
CA LEU A 84 -17.09 -12.40 -0.31
C LEU A 84 -16.12 -12.89 -1.39
N ASP A 85 -14.85 -12.47 -1.33
CA ASP A 85 -13.82 -12.93 -2.25
C ASP A 85 -13.60 -14.44 -2.14
N VAL A 86 -13.47 -14.96 -0.92
CA VAL A 86 -13.39 -16.42 -0.68
C VAL A 86 -14.64 -17.13 -1.18
N PHE A 87 -15.82 -16.59 -0.90
CA PHE A 87 -17.09 -17.18 -1.33
C PHE A 87 -17.24 -17.24 -2.85
N PHE A 88 -17.00 -16.13 -3.54
CA PHE A 88 -17.09 -16.08 -5.00
C PHE A 88 -15.99 -16.90 -5.68
N ASN A 89 -14.78 -16.92 -5.14
CA ASN A 89 -13.72 -17.79 -5.64
C ASN A 89 -14.09 -19.27 -5.51
N ALA A 90 -14.64 -19.69 -4.37
CA ALA A 90 -15.12 -21.07 -4.20
C ALA A 90 -16.26 -21.43 -5.18
N LEU A 91 -17.07 -20.45 -5.59
CA LEU A 91 -18.15 -20.65 -6.54
C LEU A 91 -17.68 -20.68 -8.01
N PHE A 92 -16.79 -19.79 -8.42
CA PHE A 92 -16.42 -19.57 -9.82
C PHE A 92 -15.19 -20.37 -10.27
N ILE A 93 -14.21 -20.61 -9.39
CA ILE A 93 -13.01 -21.38 -9.77
C ILE A 93 -13.34 -22.79 -10.28
N PRO A 94 -14.22 -23.57 -9.62
CA PRO A 94 -14.55 -24.91 -10.10
C PRO A 94 -15.20 -24.95 -11.49
N ARG A 95 -15.86 -23.84 -11.89
CA ARG A 95 -16.58 -23.76 -13.18
C ARG A 95 -15.79 -23.13 -14.30
N CYS A 96 -14.96 -22.13 -13.98
CA CYS A 96 -14.29 -21.26 -14.96
C CYS A 96 -12.76 -21.24 -14.80
N GLY A 97 -12.17 -22.08 -13.95
CA GLY A 97 -10.72 -22.14 -13.76
C GLY A 97 -10.10 -20.82 -13.37
N VAL A 98 -9.01 -20.43 -14.04
CA VAL A 98 -8.26 -19.19 -13.79
C VAL A 98 -9.11 -17.93 -14.02
N PHE A 99 -9.94 -17.92 -15.05
CA PHE A 99 -10.89 -16.83 -15.30
C PHE A 99 -11.89 -16.66 -14.15
N GLY A 100 -12.34 -17.80 -13.55
CA GLY A 100 -13.22 -17.79 -12.39
C GLY A 100 -12.61 -17.13 -11.16
N ALA A 101 -11.31 -17.27 -10.95
CA ALA A 101 -10.59 -16.58 -9.87
C ALA A 101 -10.60 -15.05 -10.07
N GLY A 102 -10.34 -14.58 -11.30
CA GLY A 102 -10.46 -13.16 -11.61
C GLY A 102 -11.88 -12.60 -11.43
N LEU A 103 -12.89 -13.35 -11.89
CA LEU A 103 -14.31 -12.98 -11.71
C LEU A 103 -14.71 -12.95 -10.23
N GLY A 104 -14.26 -13.90 -9.41
CA GLY A 104 -14.54 -13.95 -7.98
C GLY A 104 -14.10 -12.67 -7.28
N THR A 105 -12.83 -12.33 -7.44
CA THR A 105 -12.26 -11.11 -6.86
C THR A 105 -12.92 -9.84 -7.41
N ALA A 106 -13.15 -9.76 -8.73
CA ALA A 106 -13.83 -8.62 -9.33
C ALA A 106 -15.28 -8.45 -8.82
N SER A 107 -16.01 -9.54 -8.64
CA SER A 107 -17.38 -9.51 -8.12
C SER A 107 -17.41 -9.06 -6.65
N ALA A 108 -16.54 -9.57 -5.81
CA ALA A 108 -16.41 -9.14 -4.41
C ALA A 108 -16.08 -7.65 -4.31
N CYS A 109 -15.11 -7.20 -5.10
CA CYS A 109 -14.73 -5.80 -5.18
C CYS A 109 -15.88 -4.92 -5.67
N ALA A 110 -16.62 -5.33 -6.71
CA ALA A 110 -17.74 -4.58 -7.24
C ALA A 110 -18.88 -4.43 -6.21
N VAL A 111 -19.27 -5.51 -5.55
CA VAL A 111 -20.33 -5.48 -4.51
C VAL A 111 -19.94 -4.54 -3.39
N VAL A 112 -18.72 -4.69 -2.85
CA VAL A 112 -18.31 -3.87 -1.70
C VAL A 112 -18.04 -2.43 -2.08
N SER A 113 -17.53 -2.16 -3.29
CA SER A 113 -17.36 -0.78 -3.76
C SER A 113 -18.68 -0.02 -3.88
N LEU A 114 -19.74 -0.70 -4.34
CA LEU A 114 -21.09 -0.11 -4.40
C LEU A 114 -21.66 0.12 -3.00
N LEU A 115 -21.48 -0.82 -2.06
CA LEU A 115 -21.87 -0.64 -0.65
C LEU A 115 -21.10 0.52 0.01
N MET A 116 -19.79 0.61 -0.26
CA MET A 116 -18.94 1.70 0.23
C MET A 116 -19.39 3.06 -0.32
N ALA A 117 -19.72 3.12 -1.61
CA ALA A 117 -20.27 4.32 -2.24
C ALA A 117 -21.65 4.69 -1.66
N ALA A 118 -22.51 3.73 -1.44
CA ALA A 118 -23.82 3.95 -0.80
C ALA A 118 -23.63 4.49 0.64
N GLN A 119 -22.75 3.90 1.42
CA GLN A 119 -22.45 4.37 2.78
C GLN A 119 -21.89 5.81 2.76
N CYS A 120 -20.96 6.10 1.85
CA CYS A 120 -20.33 7.41 1.73
C CYS A 120 -21.33 8.50 1.27
N LEU A 121 -22.11 8.22 0.22
CA LEU A 121 -22.89 9.24 -0.48
C LEU A 121 -24.32 9.39 0.03
N LEU A 122 -24.90 8.32 0.62
CA LEU A 122 -26.30 8.32 1.05
C LEU A 122 -26.48 8.40 2.57
N ARG A 123 -25.60 7.75 3.33
CA ARG A 123 -25.78 7.60 4.77
C ARG A 123 -24.98 8.61 5.61
N ASN A 124 -23.84 9.07 5.13
CA ASN A 124 -23.02 10.00 5.87
C ASN A 124 -23.52 11.45 5.69
N SER A 125 -23.98 12.07 6.78
CA SER A 125 -24.53 13.43 6.76
C SER A 125 -23.54 14.52 6.33
N HIS A 126 -22.23 14.32 6.53
CA HIS A 126 -21.17 15.25 6.17
C HIS A 126 -20.73 15.15 4.71
N LEU A 127 -20.95 13.99 4.08
CA LEU A 127 -20.52 13.70 2.71
C LEU A 127 -21.68 13.67 1.70
N HIS A 128 -22.92 13.87 2.19
CA HIS A 128 -24.13 13.76 1.39
C HIS A 128 -24.12 14.75 0.22
N MET A 129 -24.23 14.23 -1.00
CA MET A 129 -24.28 15.07 -2.20
C MET A 129 -25.68 15.65 -2.39
N ARG A 130 -25.92 16.90 -1.94
CA ARG A 130 -27.16 17.62 -2.24
C ARG A 130 -27.20 18.02 -3.72
N ARG A 131 -28.29 17.66 -4.39
CA ARG A 131 -28.50 17.81 -5.84
C ARG A 131 -28.54 19.27 -6.36
N LYS A 132 -28.51 20.27 -5.46
CA LYS A 132 -28.74 21.70 -5.76
C LYS A 132 -27.48 22.59 -5.80
N GLU A 133 -26.31 22.11 -5.46
CA GLU A 133 -25.12 22.96 -5.57
C GLU A 133 -24.59 22.95 -7.00
N LYS A 134 -24.77 24.07 -7.70
CA LYS A 134 -24.08 24.36 -8.96
C LYS A 134 -22.60 24.62 -8.62
N ASP A 135 -21.84 23.57 -8.44
CA ASP A 135 -20.41 23.69 -8.25
C ASP A 135 -19.74 24.07 -9.54
N ALA A 136 -19.25 25.29 -9.61
CA ALA A 136 -18.23 25.63 -10.59
C ALA A 136 -17.00 24.74 -10.33
N VAL A 137 -16.44 24.17 -11.39
CA VAL A 137 -15.20 23.39 -11.31
C VAL A 137 -14.09 24.33 -10.84
N HIS A 138 -13.75 24.26 -9.55
CA HIS A 138 -12.65 25.07 -9.01
C HIS A 138 -11.31 24.42 -9.40
N SER A 139 -10.69 24.96 -10.46
CA SER A 139 -9.35 24.52 -10.92
C SER A 139 -8.31 24.54 -9.78
N ALA A 140 -8.47 25.41 -8.81
CA ALA A 140 -7.62 25.50 -7.62
C ALA A 140 -7.63 24.22 -6.78
N ILE A 141 -8.78 23.55 -6.63
CA ILE A 141 -8.90 22.28 -5.88
C ILE A 141 -8.18 21.18 -6.64
N LEU A 142 -8.37 21.07 -7.96
CA LEU A 142 -7.70 20.10 -8.80
C LEU A 142 -6.18 20.30 -8.81
N LYS A 143 -5.72 21.56 -8.93
CA LYS A 143 -4.29 21.90 -8.88
C LYS A 143 -3.67 21.51 -7.53
N LYS A 144 -4.37 21.75 -6.43
CA LYS A 144 -3.90 21.36 -5.08
C LYS A 144 -3.86 19.84 -4.93
N ALA A 145 -4.89 19.12 -5.39
CA ALA A 145 -4.94 17.67 -5.37
C ALA A 145 -3.82 17.05 -6.21
N PHE A 146 -3.59 17.56 -7.41
CA PHE A 146 -2.50 17.11 -8.28
C PHE A 146 -1.13 17.38 -7.66
N ARG A 147 -0.91 18.56 -7.08
CA ARG A 147 0.36 18.90 -6.42
C ARG A 147 0.70 17.98 -5.24
N ILE A 148 -0.32 17.48 -4.53
CA ILE A 148 -0.15 16.56 -3.41
C ILE A 148 -0.03 15.11 -3.90
N GLY A 149 -0.87 14.72 -4.86
CA GLY A 149 -0.96 13.33 -5.32
C GLY A 149 0.16 12.92 -6.29
N PHE A 150 0.64 13.84 -7.14
CA PHE A 150 1.65 13.52 -8.16
C PHE A 150 2.96 12.97 -7.59
N PRO A 151 3.57 13.56 -6.53
CA PRO A 151 4.78 13.00 -5.94
C PRO A 151 4.57 11.60 -5.38
N VAL A 152 3.40 11.33 -4.79
CA VAL A 152 3.04 10.02 -4.24
C VAL A 152 2.85 9.00 -5.39
N ALA A 153 2.15 9.38 -6.44
CA ALA A 153 1.96 8.51 -7.61
C ALA A 153 3.30 8.16 -8.27
N LEU A 154 4.17 9.15 -8.45
CA LEU A 154 5.51 8.94 -9.00
C LEU A 154 6.35 8.01 -8.10
N GLN A 155 6.25 8.18 -6.79
CA GLN A 155 6.88 7.30 -5.81
C GLN A 155 6.44 5.85 -6.00
N GLU A 156 5.13 5.58 -6.17
CA GLU A 156 4.62 4.21 -6.36
C GLU A 156 5.14 3.58 -7.66
N VAL A 157 5.22 4.35 -8.76
CA VAL A 157 5.81 3.85 -10.02
C VAL A 157 7.27 3.43 -9.82
N PHE A 158 8.07 4.27 -9.17
CA PHE A 158 9.47 3.93 -8.89
C PHE A 158 9.62 2.80 -7.87
N LEU A 159 8.69 2.65 -6.93
CA LEU A 159 8.66 1.53 -6.00
C LEU A 159 8.41 0.21 -6.74
N CYS A 160 7.43 0.18 -7.64
CA CYS A 160 7.17 -0.98 -8.49
C CYS A 160 8.39 -1.32 -9.38
N ALA A 161 9.03 -0.30 -9.97
CA ALA A 161 10.26 -0.49 -10.75
C ALA A 161 11.39 -1.09 -9.90
N ALA A 162 11.56 -0.62 -8.66
CA ALA A 162 12.56 -1.18 -7.74
C ALA A 162 12.28 -2.64 -7.38
N MET A 163 11.00 -3.03 -7.23
CA MET A 163 10.63 -4.44 -7.01
C MET A 163 10.99 -5.33 -8.20
N VAL A 164 10.80 -4.84 -9.44
CA VAL A 164 11.21 -5.55 -10.65
C VAL A 164 12.74 -5.74 -10.68
N VAL A 165 13.50 -4.68 -10.38
CA VAL A 165 14.98 -4.76 -10.29
C VAL A 165 15.42 -5.74 -9.20
N GLN A 166 14.77 -5.70 -8.03
CA GLN A 166 15.04 -6.64 -6.93
C GLN A 166 14.81 -8.09 -7.37
N THR A 167 13.70 -8.37 -8.05
CA THR A 167 13.40 -9.71 -8.58
C THR A 167 14.47 -10.15 -9.57
N ARG A 168 14.95 -9.24 -10.44
CA ARG A 168 16.01 -9.53 -11.40
C ARG A 168 17.36 -9.83 -10.74
N ILE A 169 17.64 -9.23 -9.59
CA ILE A 169 18.85 -9.52 -8.79
C ILE A 169 18.74 -10.90 -8.12
N ILE A 170 17.52 -11.29 -7.67
CA ILE A 170 17.30 -12.55 -6.96
C ILE A 170 17.18 -13.74 -7.92
N ALA A 171 16.62 -13.56 -9.12
CA ALA A 171 16.35 -14.63 -10.07
C ALA A 171 17.56 -15.55 -10.38
N PRO A 172 18.79 -15.02 -10.58
CA PRO A 172 19.98 -15.84 -10.83
C PRO A 172 20.41 -16.73 -9.65
N LEU A 173 19.90 -16.50 -8.44
CA LEU A 173 20.23 -17.29 -7.25
C LEU A 173 19.55 -18.68 -7.25
N GLY A 174 18.68 -18.95 -8.23
CA GLY A 174 18.01 -20.23 -8.41
C GLY A 174 16.63 -20.34 -7.76
N ALA A 175 15.91 -21.41 -8.08
CA ALA A 175 14.52 -21.61 -7.72
C ALA A 175 14.27 -21.61 -6.20
N VAL A 176 15.16 -22.20 -5.43
CA VAL A 176 15.07 -22.24 -3.95
C VAL A 176 15.10 -20.84 -3.37
N ALA A 177 15.99 -19.97 -3.85
CA ALA A 177 16.11 -18.59 -3.38
C ALA A 177 14.86 -17.76 -3.75
N VAL A 178 14.35 -17.93 -4.98
CA VAL A 178 13.13 -17.24 -5.44
C VAL A 178 11.92 -17.68 -4.61
N ALA A 179 11.75 -18.97 -4.38
CA ALA A 179 10.67 -19.51 -3.56
C ALA A 179 10.77 -19.03 -2.10
N ALA A 180 11.95 -19.10 -1.50
CA ALA A 180 12.21 -18.64 -0.14
C ALA A 180 11.92 -17.13 0.01
N ASN A 181 12.32 -16.32 -0.98
CA ASN A 181 12.02 -14.90 -1.00
C ASN A 181 10.50 -14.64 -1.06
N SER A 182 9.77 -15.34 -1.91
CA SER A 182 8.32 -15.17 -2.05
C SER A 182 7.57 -15.50 -0.75
N PHE A 183 7.91 -16.61 -0.11
CA PHE A 183 7.31 -16.96 1.18
C PHE A 183 7.69 -16.00 2.29
N ALA A 184 8.95 -15.56 2.33
CA ALA A 184 9.40 -14.61 3.34
C ALA A 184 8.72 -13.23 3.20
N VAL A 185 8.58 -12.69 1.97
CA VAL A 185 7.85 -11.45 1.71
C VAL A 185 6.38 -11.55 2.10
N THR A 186 5.75 -12.69 1.83
CA THR A 186 4.35 -12.92 2.25
C THR A 186 4.22 -12.93 3.77
N ALA A 187 5.13 -13.60 4.48
CA ALA A 187 5.12 -13.64 5.95
C ALA A 187 5.43 -12.27 6.56
N GLU A 188 6.39 -11.52 6.02
CA GLU A 188 6.69 -10.14 6.42
C GLU A 188 5.46 -9.22 6.26
N GLY A 189 4.67 -9.44 5.20
CA GLY A 189 3.42 -8.72 4.94
C GLY A 189 2.48 -8.66 6.13
N PHE A 190 2.33 -9.76 6.86
CA PHE A 190 1.51 -9.81 8.08
C PHE A 190 2.05 -8.92 9.20
N CYS A 191 3.34 -8.65 9.23
CA CYS A 191 3.96 -7.80 10.25
C CYS A 191 3.73 -6.32 9.98
N TYR A 192 3.87 -5.87 8.73
CA TYR A 192 3.81 -4.44 8.41
C TYR A 192 2.40 -3.93 8.03
N MET A 193 1.46 -4.80 7.64
CA MET A 193 0.09 -4.38 7.28
C MET A 193 -0.60 -3.52 8.35
N PRO A 194 -0.53 -3.88 9.65
CA PRO A 194 -1.09 -3.02 10.69
C PRO A 194 -0.44 -1.63 10.77
N GLY A 195 0.84 -1.52 10.42
CA GLY A 195 1.56 -0.25 10.34
C GLY A 195 0.94 0.72 9.34
N TYR A 196 0.47 0.22 8.18
CA TYR A 196 -0.26 1.05 7.21
C TYR A 196 -1.58 1.58 7.76
N GLY A 197 -2.30 0.77 8.55
CA GLY A 197 -3.51 1.22 9.25
C GLY A 197 -3.23 2.37 10.22
N LEU A 198 -2.18 2.23 11.03
CA LEU A 198 -1.74 3.29 11.95
C LEU A 198 -1.25 4.54 11.18
N GLY A 199 -0.59 4.37 10.04
CA GLY A 199 -0.18 5.47 9.18
C GLY A 199 -1.37 6.24 8.59
N ALA A 200 -2.44 5.56 8.20
CA ALA A 200 -3.67 6.18 7.74
C ALA A 200 -4.37 6.95 8.88
N ALA A 201 -4.42 6.36 10.08
CA ALA A 201 -4.96 7.02 11.27
C ALA A 201 -4.15 8.27 11.63
N ALA A 202 -2.82 8.20 11.60
CA ALA A 202 -1.94 9.33 11.85
C ALA A 202 -2.18 10.47 10.83
N ALA A 203 -2.33 10.13 9.54
CA ALA A 203 -2.63 11.11 8.50
C ALA A 203 -3.96 11.84 8.75
N ALA A 204 -5.00 11.11 9.16
CA ALA A 204 -6.31 11.68 9.45
C ALA A 204 -6.30 12.57 10.71
N LEU A 205 -5.72 12.09 11.81
CA LEU A 205 -5.66 12.81 13.09
C LEU A 205 -4.83 14.09 12.95
N VAL A 206 -3.62 13.97 12.43
CA VAL A 206 -2.72 15.12 12.22
C VAL A 206 -3.34 16.10 11.25
N GLY A 207 -3.93 15.62 10.14
CA GLY A 207 -4.57 16.49 9.15
C GLY A 207 -5.73 17.30 9.73
N ARG A 208 -6.55 16.72 10.59
CA ARG A 208 -7.63 17.42 11.29
C ARG A 208 -7.10 18.49 12.24
N SER A 209 -6.10 18.16 13.04
CA SER A 209 -5.53 19.11 14.02
C SER A 209 -4.77 20.25 13.34
N VAL A 210 -4.05 19.99 12.23
CA VAL A 210 -3.43 21.02 11.40
C VAL A 210 -4.48 21.91 10.76
N GLY A 211 -5.58 21.33 10.25
CA GLY A 211 -6.70 22.07 9.67
C GLY A 211 -7.43 22.95 10.69
N ALA A 212 -7.48 22.54 11.95
CA ALA A 212 -8.01 23.32 13.06
C ALA A 212 -7.07 24.44 13.58
N GLY A 213 -5.80 24.44 13.12
CA GLY A 213 -4.77 25.37 13.58
C GLY A 213 -4.10 24.96 14.91
N GLU A 214 -4.39 23.75 15.41
CA GLU A 214 -3.88 23.21 16.68
C GLU A 214 -2.52 22.50 16.48
N THR A 215 -1.48 23.29 16.22
CA THR A 215 -0.15 22.78 15.85
C THR A 215 0.49 21.89 16.91
N ARG A 216 0.29 22.22 18.21
CA ARG A 216 0.84 21.43 19.32
C ARG A 216 0.17 20.05 19.40
N LEU A 217 -1.15 20.01 19.27
CA LEU A 217 -1.91 18.76 19.27
C LEU A 217 -1.53 17.88 18.06
N ALA A 218 -1.42 18.48 16.87
CA ALA A 218 -1.01 17.78 15.66
C ALA A 218 0.37 17.11 15.82
N ARG A 219 1.34 17.82 16.42
CA ARG A 219 2.67 17.29 16.67
C ARG A 219 2.64 16.15 17.71
N GLN A 220 1.88 16.31 18.80
CA GLN A 220 1.70 15.28 19.80
C GLN A 220 1.06 14.02 19.21
N GLN A 221 -0.01 14.15 18.45
CA GLN A 221 -0.69 13.03 17.77
C GLN A 221 0.24 12.31 16.81
N GLY A 222 1.01 13.04 16.00
CA GLY A 222 2.00 12.45 15.11
C GLY A 222 3.04 11.61 15.86
N ASN A 223 3.59 12.14 16.96
CA ASN A 223 4.61 11.45 17.75
C ASN A 223 4.04 10.21 18.46
N ILE A 224 2.84 10.32 19.06
CA ILE A 224 2.17 9.19 19.72
C ILE A 224 1.88 8.09 18.70
N CYS A 225 1.29 8.42 17.54
CA CYS A 225 1.02 7.43 16.51
C CYS A 225 2.29 6.74 16.03
N THR A 226 3.38 7.49 15.84
CA THR A 226 4.67 6.93 15.41
C THR A 226 5.26 5.98 16.46
N ALA A 227 5.21 6.36 17.74
CA ALA A 227 5.65 5.49 18.82
C ALA A 227 4.80 4.22 18.93
N MET A 228 3.47 4.36 18.80
CA MET A 228 2.55 3.20 18.76
C MET A 228 2.85 2.29 17.55
N GLY A 229 3.13 2.87 16.38
CA GLY A 229 3.52 2.11 15.20
C GLY A 229 4.79 1.30 15.40
N ALA A 230 5.82 1.91 15.97
CA ALA A 230 7.08 1.23 16.29
C ALA A 230 6.87 0.08 17.29
N LEU A 231 6.11 0.34 18.36
CA LEU A 231 5.82 -0.66 19.40
C LEU A 231 4.98 -1.81 18.82
N PHE A 232 3.94 -1.51 18.07
CA PHE A 232 3.07 -2.53 17.50
C PHE A 232 3.83 -3.43 16.52
N MET A 233 4.63 -2.85 15.64
CA MET A 233 5.45 -3.62 14.69
C MET A 233 6.58 -4.37 15.38
N ALA A 234 7.14 -3.87 16.50
CA ALA A 234 8.07 -4.63 17.32
C ALA A 234 7.42 -5.89 17.92
N VAL A 235 6.19 -5.77 18.40
CA VAL A 235 5.43 -6.90 18.96
C VAL A 235 5.09 -7.93 17.88
N THR A 236 4.56 -7.49 16.73
CA THR A 236 4.23 -8.39 15.62
C THR A 236 5.46 -9.09 15.06
N ALA A 237 6.58 -8.36 14.92
CA ALA A 237 7.86 -8.93 14.51
C ALA A 237 8.39 -9.96 15.52
N GLY A 238 8.29 -9.68 16.82
CA GLY A 238 8.67 -10.61 17.87
C GLY A 238 7.84 -11.90 17.83
N ILE A 239 6.52 -11.79 17.69
CA ILE A 239 5.63 -12.95 17.52
C ILE A 239 6.01 -13.72 16.25
N MET A 240 6.17 -13.03 15.11
CA MET A 240 6.53 -13.69 13.85
C MET A 240 7.90 -14.37 13.92
N ALA A 241 8.89 -13.79 14.59
CA ALA A 241 10.20 -14.40 14.77
C ALA A 241 10.16 -15.74 15.51
N LEU A 242 9.20 -15.90 16.43
CA LEU A 242 8.95 -17.14 17.15
C LEU A 242 8.21 -18.17 16.30
N ILE A 243 7.17 -17.75 15.58
CA ILE A 243 6.29 -18.68 14.86
C ILE A 243 6.72 -18.95 13.42
N CYS A 244 7.64 -18.16 12.83
CA CYS A 244 8.03 -18.28 11.41
C CYS A 244 8.44 -19.71 10.98
N PRO A 245 9.12 -20.55 11.78
CA PRO A 245 9.42 -21.92 11.37
C PRO A 245 8.16 -22.76 11.16
N TRP A 246 7.12 -22.51 11.96
CA TRP A 246 5.84 -23.19 11.85
C TRP A 246 5.05 -22.70 10.63
N VAL A 247 5.05 -21.39 10.41
CA VAL A 247 4.41 -20.79 9.23
C VAL A 247 4.99 -21.38 7.95
N PHE A 248 6.31 -21.48 7.83
CA PHE A 248 6.94 -22.05 6.62
C PHE A 248 6.75 -23.57 6.50
N ARG A 249 6.54 -24.30 7.60
CA ARG A 249 6.16 -25.72 7.52
C ARG A 249 4.78 -25.92 6.88
N LEU A 250 3.86 -25.00 7.11
CA LEU A 250 2.52 -25.04 6.50
C LEU A 250 2.54 -24.63 5.01
N LEU A 251 3.47 -23.76 4.63
CA LEU A 251 3.52 -23.20 3.27
C LEU A 251 4.26 -24.07 2.27
N THR A 252 5.28 -24.82 2.71
CA THR A 252 6.09 -25.66 1.80
C THR A 252 6.65 -26.90 2.47
N PRO A 253 6.67 -28.06 1.80
CA PRO A 253 7.32 -29.26 2.27
C PRO A 253 8.86 -29.22 2.15
N ASP A 254 9.42 -28.35 1.29
CA ASP A 254 10.85 -28.27 1.01
C ASP A 254 11.62 -27.68 2.18
N GLU A 255 12.52 -28.46 2.77
CA GLU A 255 13.31 -28.08 3.92
C GLU A 255 14.35 -26.99 3.61
N SER A 256 14.93 -27.01 2.42
CA SER A 256 15.91 -26.02 1.97
C SER A 256 15.28 -24.63 1.84
N VAL A 257 14.07 -24.57 1.27
CA VAL A 257 13.28 -23.34 1.15
C VAL A 257 12.87 -22.81 2.54
N ARG A 258 12.40 -23.70 3.42
CA ARG A 258 11.99 -23.33 4.81
C ARG A 258 13.15 -22.75 5.61
N ALA A 259 14.31 -23.41 5.57
CA ALA A 259 15.49 -22.99 6.31
C ALA A 259 15.96 -21.60 5.84
N LEU A 260 16.05 -21.40 4.52
CA LEU A 260 16.46 -20.13 3.94
C LEU A 260 15.43 -19.01 4.21
N ALA A 261 14.14 -19.28 4.01
CA ALA A 261 13.07 -18.31 4.28
C ALA A 261 13.05 -17.87 5.76
N THR A 262 13.22 -18.80 6.71
CA THR A 262 13.30 -18.49 8.14
C THR A 262 14.48 -17.58 8.45
N GLN A 263 15.64 -17.85 7.86
CA GLN A 263 16.85 -17.05 8.11
C GLN A 263 16.70 -15.63 7.59
N VAL A 264 16.23 -15.48 6.35
CA VAL A 264 16.10 -14.15 5.73
C VAL A 264 14.98 -13.33 6.38
N LEU A 265 13.86 -13.96 6.72
CA LEU A 265 12.79 -13.26 7.42
C LEU A 265 13.25 -12.72 8.78
N ARG A 266 13.98 -13.52 9.58
CA ARG A 266 14.49 -13.06 10.87
C ARG A 266 15.41 -11.84 10.75
N ILE A 267 16.15 -11.70 9.66
CA ILE A 267 16.96 -10.51 9.39
C ILE A 267 16.07 -9.27 9.26
N ALA A 268 14.99 -9.35 8.45
CA ALA A 268 14.08 -8.24 8.25
C ALA A 268 13.32 -7.85 9.54
N LEU A 269 12.89 -8.86 10.31
CA LEU A 269 12.12 -8.63 11.54
C LEU A 269 12.86 -7.75 12.56
N LEU A 270 14.18 -7.71 12.54
CA LEU A 270 14.96 -6.78 13.38
C LEU A 270 14.77 -5.31 12.98
N ALA A 271 14.46 -5.04 11.70
CA ALA A 271 14.24 -3.70 11.20
C ALA A 271 12.78 -3.24 11.29
N GLU A 272 11.83 -4.15 11.56
CA GLU A 272 10.40 -3.88 11.60
C GLU A 272 9.98 -2.71 12.51
N PRO A 273 10.55 -2.52 13.72
CA PRO A 273 10.21 -1.37 14.57
C PRO A 273 10.49 -0.03 13.87
N LEU A 274 11.65 0.10 13.21
CA LEU A 274 12.01 1.30 12.46
C LEU A 274 11.24 1.41 11.14
N TYR A 275 10.84 0.30 10.54
CA TYR A 275 9.92 0.31 9.42
C TYR A 275 8.55 0.85 9.83
N GLY A 276 8.03 0.47 11.00
CA GLY A 276 6.82 1.05 11.59
C GLY A 276 6.91 2.56 11.78
N VAL A 277 8.04 3.04 12.31
CA VAL A 277 8.35 4.47 12.37
C VAL A 277 8.25 5.10 10.98
N SER A 278 8.86 4.50 9.96
CA SER A 278 8.83 5.03 8.58
C SER A 278 7.41 5.17 8.03
N ILE A 279 6.58 4.12 8.16
CA ILE A 279 5.21 4.10 7.63
C ILE A 279 4.35 5.16 8.31
N VAL A 280 4.38 5.19 9.65
CA VAL A 280 3.49 6.05 10.44
C VAL A 280 3.93 7.51 10.39
N ALA A 281 5.24 7.77 10.44
CA ALA A 281 5.78 9.14 10.27
C ALA A 281 5.47 9.70 8.87
N ALA A 282 5.60 8.88 7.81
CA ALA A 282 5.17 9.29 6.48
C ALA A 282 3.66 9.58 6.40
N GLY A 283 2.83 8.81 7.15
CA GLY A 283 1.41 9.08 7.32
C GLY A 283 1.16 10.43 7.97
N ALA A 284 1.78 10.72 9.10
CA ALA A 284 1.68 11.99 9.82
C ALA A 284 2.12 13.17 8.94
N LEU A 285 3.23 13.04 8.21
CA LEU A 285 3.71 14.07 7.28
C LEU A 285 2.72 14.32 6.13
N ARG A 286 2.12 13.27 5.57
CA ARG A 286 1.04 13.42 4.58
C ARG A 286 -0.14 14.19 5.15
N GLY A 287 -0.51 13.94 6.41
CA GLY A 287 -1.54 14.69 7.12
C GLY A 287 -1.25 16.20 7.21
N THR A 288 0.00 16.61 7.35
CA THR A 288 0.39 18.03 7.31
C THR A 288 0.42 18.62 5.89
N GLY A 289 0.35 17.79 4.85
CA GLY A 289 0.52 18.17 3.44
C GLY A 289 1.98 18.17 2.96
N ASP A 290 2.91 17.69 3.77
CA ASP A 290 4.30 17.44 3.36
C ASP A 290 4.39 16.04 2.72
N THR A 291 4.25 15.98 1.40
CA THR A 291 4.30 14.73 0.63
C THR A 291 5.57 14.61 -0.20
N PHE A 292 6.12 15.73 -0.66
CA PHE A 292 7.23 15.74 -1.62
C PHE A 292 8.54 15.23 -0.99
N VAL A 293 8.93 15.77 0.17
CA VAL A 293 10.18 15.38 0.83
C VAL A 293 10.16 13.93 1.30
N PRO A 294 9.09 13.44 1.98
CA PRO A 294 8.98 12.02 2.31
C PRO A 294 9.04 11.09 1.10
N SER A 295 8.43 11.48 -0.04
CA SER A 295 8.49 10.67 -1.27
C SER A 295 9.91 10.56 -1.82
N ILE A 296 10.67 11.67 -1.86
CA ILE A 296 12.07 11.64 -2.29
C ILE A 296 12.93 10.81 -1.33
N MET A 297 12.76 11.00 -0.01
CA MET A 297 13.49 10.22 0.98
C MET A 297 13.25 8.71 0.81
N ASN A 298 12.00 8.31 0.56
CA ASN A 298 11.63 6.92 0.29
C ASN A 298 12.30 6.39 -0.98
N LEU A 299 12.25 7.15 -2.08
CA LEU A 299 12.88 6.78 -3.34
C LEU A 299 14.41 6.65 -3.19
N CYS A 300 15.06 7.65 -2.63
CA CYS A 300 16.52 7.62 -2.43
C CYS A 300 16.93 6.44 -1.53
N SER A 301 16.16 6.16 -0.47
CA SER A 301 16.43 5.04 0.41
C SER A 301 16.39 3.69 -0.34
N ILE A 302 15.36 3.45 -1.15
CA ILE A 302 15.20 2.20 -1.88
C ILE A 302 16.25 2.06 -3.00
N TRP A 303 16.41 3.09 -3.81
CA TRP A 303 17.28 3.01 -4.98
C TRP A 303 18.77 3.08 -4.63
N ILE A 304 19.17 3.95 -3.71
CA ILE A 304 20.57 4.14 -3.34
C ILE A 304 20.99 3.13 -2.27
N VAL A 305 20.25 3.07 -1.15
CA VAL A 305 20.66 2.23 -0.02
C VAL A 305 20.35 0.77 -0.29
N ARG A 306 19.07 0.41 -0.55
CA ARG A 306 18.68 -1.00 -0.72
C ARG A 306 19.34 -1.62 -1.94
N LEU A 307 19.11 -1.05 -3.14
CA LEU A 307 19.64 -1.64 -4.38
C LEU A 307 21.16 -1.49 -4.46
N GLY A 308 21.74 -0.38 -4.01
CA GLY A 308 23.19 -0.18 -3.96
C GLY A 308 23.87 -1.22 -3.05
N LEU A 309 23.37 -1.44 -1.85
CA LEU A 309 23.89 -2.49 -0.96
C LEU A 309 23.62 -3.90 -1.50
N ALA A 310 22.47 -4.13 -2.14
CA ALA A 310 22.15 -5.42 -2.72
C ALA A 310 23.18 -5.84 -3.80
N LEU A 311 23.59 -4.91 -4.67
CA LEU A 311 24.62 -5.19 -5.69
C LEU A 311 25.97 -5.63 -5.10
N VAL A 312 26.29 -5.17 -3.89
CA VAL A 312 27.54 -5.54 -3.20
C VAL A 312 27.39 -6.81 -2.37
N LEU A 313 26.25 -6.97 -1.68
CA LEU A 313 26.05 -8.05 -0.72
C LEU A 313 25.53 -9.35 -1.36
N VAL A 314 24.70 -9.27 -2.40
CA VAL A 314 24.12 -10.47 -3.04
C VAL A 314 25.19 -11.38 -3.66
N PRO A 315 26.22 -10.89 -4.37
CA PRO A 315 27.27 -11.77 -4.89
C PRO A 315 28.03 -12.56 -3.82
N ARG A 316 28.08 -12.05 -2.59
CA ARG A 316 28.82 -12.67 -1.48
C ARG A 316 27.94 -13.52 -0.57
N LEU A 317 26.73 -13.11 -0.31
CA LEU A 317 25.83 -13.69 0.69
C LEU A 317 24.54 -14.28 0.10
N GLY A 318 24.38 -14.24 -1.22
CA GLY A 318 23.16 -14.71 -1.88
C GLY A 318 21.91 -13.97 -1.40
N LEU A 319 20.82 -14.68 -1.21
CA LEU A 319 19.54 -14.12 -0.76
C LEU A 319 19.66 -13.39 0.60
N ARG A 320 20.50 -13.88 1.51
CA ARG A 320 20.75 -13.20 2.81
C ARG A 320 21.28 -11.78 2.61
N GLY A 321 22.15 -11.57 1.61
CA GLY A 321 22.67 -10.25 1.26
C GLY A 321 21.58 -9.26 0.85
N MET A 322 20.59 -9.74 0.08
CA MET A 322 19.42 -8.92 -0.28
C MET A 322 18.60 -8.48 0.92
N TRP A 323 18.33 -9.40 1.85
CA TRP A 323 17.54 -9.12 3.05
C TRP A 323 18.29 -8.27 4.07
N ILE A 324 19.61 -8.39 4.17
CA ILE A 324 20.45 -7.47 4.97
C ILE A 324 20.40 -6.06 4.38
N ALA A 325 20.53 -5.92 3.05
CA ALA A 325 20.41 -4.62 2.38
C ALA A 325 19.04 -3.99 2.63
N MET A 326 17.97 -4.79 2.60
CA MET A 326 16.61 -4.34 2.90
C MET A 326 16.48 -3.91 4.36
N ALA A 327 16.97 -4.68 5.32
CA ALA A 327 16.91 -4.34 6.74
C ALA A 327 17.66 -3.04 7.06
N ILE A 328 18.85 -2.85 6.51
CA ILE A 328 19.61 -1.60 6.67
C ILE A 328 18.82 -0.42 6.07
N GLU A 329 18.26 -0.60 4.88
CA GLU A 329 17.45 0.44 4.22
C GLU A 329 16.22 0.81 5.05
N LEU A 330 15.48 -0.16 5.58
CA LEU A 330 14.32 0.09 6.44
C LEU A 330 14.70 0.89 7.70
N CYS A 331 15.85 0.59 8.30
CA CYS A 331 16.38 1.34 9.43
C CYS A 331 16.73 2.78 9.04
N VAL A 332 17.49 2.98 7.94
CA VAL A 332 17.87 4.31 7.45
C VAL A 332 16.62 5.14 7.12
N ARG A 333 15.66 4.55 6.41
CA ARG A 333 14.41 5.21 6.06
C ARG A 333 13.59 5.59 7.30
N GLY A 334 13.50 4.69 8.29
CA GLY A 334 12.84 4.97 9.56
C GLY A 334 13.42 6.18 10.27
N LEU A 335 14.74 6.25 10.37
CA LEU A 335 15.45 7.37 10.99
C LEU A 335 15.27 8.68 10.20
N LEU A 336 15.35 8.63 8.88
CA LEU A 336 15.14 9.81 8.02
C LEU A 336 13.72 10.37 8.15
N MET A 337 12.71 9.49 8.16
CA MET A 337 11.30 9.90 8.32
C MET A 337 11.04 10.47 9.71
N LEU A 338 11.60 9.86 10.75
CA LEU A 338 11.50 10.37 12.12
C LEU A 338 12.15 11.76 12.24
N PHE A 339 13.36 11.91 11.72
CA PHE A 339 14.06 13.18 11.72
C PHE A 339 13.24 14.27 11.02
N ARG A 340 12.67 13.94 9.84
CA ARG A 340 11.80 14.87 9.10
C ARG A 340 10.55 15.23 9.89
N GLN A 341 9.89 14.27 10.52
CA GLN A 341 8.69 14.50 11.33
C GLN A 341 8.98 15.46 12.49
N LEU A 342 10.10 15.29 13.18
CA LEU A 342 10.48 16.11 14.35
C LEU A 342 10.91 17.54 13.96
N THR A 343 11.51 17.70 12.78
CA THR A 343 12.10 19.00 12.33
C THR A 343 11.20 19.79 11.40
N THR A 344 10.12 19.18 10.87
CA THR A 344 9.28 19.85 9.88
C THR A 344 8.52 21.05 10.44
N LYS A 345 8.49 22.14 9.66
CA LYS A 345 7.68 23.34 9.95
C LYS A 345 6.26 23.25 9.37
N TYR A 346 5.93 22.17 8.67
CA TYR A 346 4.59 22.02 8.07
C TYR A 346 3.46 21.96 9.10
N TYR A 347 3.72 21.58 10.34
CA TYR A 347 2.77 21.66 11.43
C TYR A 347 2.31 23.09 11.70
N GLU A 348 3.13 24.11 11.42
CA GLU A 348 2.85 25.53 11.69
C GLU A 348 2.20 26.26 10.51
N LYS A 349 2.00 25.58 9.38
CA LYS A 349 1.52 26.18 8.13
C LYS A 349 0.14 26.85 8.22
N TYR A 350 -0.68 26.40 9.14
CA TYR A 350 -2.03 26.91 9.38
C TYR A 350 -2.22 27.45 10.81
N LYS A 351 -1.10 27.84 11.44
CA LYS A 351 -1.17 28.47 12.77
C LYS A 351 -2.07 29.71 12.67
N LYS A 352 -3.18 29.72 13.41
CA LYS A 352 -3.98 30.93 13.58
C LYS A 352 -3.08 31.94 14.26
N GLU A 353 -2.95 33.14 13.68
CA GLU A 353 -2.34 34.25 14.40
C GLU A 353 -3.12 34.43 15.70
N PRO A 354 -2.45 34.62 16.85
CA PRO A 354 -3.16 34.91 18.09
C PRO A 354 -3.94 36.22 17.90
N VAL A 355 -5.26 36.14 18.12
CA VAL A 355 -6.18 37.29 18.13
C VAL A 355 -5.79 38.23 19.26
#